data_6dbdfb1dd9b7a1170e5e3e031bdc9b5b
#
_entry.id   6dbdfb1dd9b7a1170e5e3e031bdc9b5b
#
_cell.length_a   1.000
_cell.length_b   1.000
_cell.length_c   1.000
_cell.angle_alpha   90.00
_cell.angle_beta   90.00
_cell.angle_gamma   90.00
#
_symmetry.space_group_name_H-M   'P 1'
#
loop_
_entity.id
_entity.type
_entity.pdbx_description
1 polymer ?
#
loop_
_entity_poly.entity_id
_entity_poly.type
_entity_poly.pdbx_seq_one_letter_code
_entity_poly.pdbx_strand_id
1 'polypeptide(L)'
;MLVSASIVTYKNKKEILDATVESFLNTDLDVRLYIVDNSPKDTIRNWYTDPRVEYIFNDKNVGFGAGHNIILKDSSKLGTYHLVLNPDIRFEGGVIESLYHFMEDNKNVGNCIPQVVYPNGELQYICRLLPTPMDWIIRMFIPLKRIKRKIDSRYEMRFTDYKQIMDVPFLAG
;
A
#
# COMPACT_ATOMS: atom_id res chain seq x y z
N MET A 1 -8.12 -18.11 6.94
CA MET A 1 -7.75 -16.69 6.73
C MET A 1 -7.83 -16.38 5.25
N LEU A 2 -8.70 -15.46 4.88
CA LEU A 2 -8.89 -15.05 3.47
C LEU A 2 -7.91 -13.94 3.08
N VAL A 3 -7.77 -12.95 3.94
CA VAL A 3 -6.92 -11.79 3.66
C VAL A 3 -5.96 -11.56 4.81
N SER A 4 -4.67 -11.46 4.50
CA SER A 4 -3.66 -10.97 5.44
C SER A 4 -3.17 -9.60 5.00
N ALA A 5 -2.65 -8.82 5.94
CA ALA A 5 -2.02 -7.54 5.64
C ALA A 5 -0.76 -7.34 6.48
N SER A 6 0.18 -6.59 5.97
CA SER A 6 1.34 -6.14 6.73
C SER A 6 1.51 -4.63 6.65
N ILE A 7 1.82 -4.02 7.79
CA ILE A 7 2.21 -2.61 7.93
C ILE A 7 3.63 -2.58 8.46
N VAL A 8 4.50 -1.79 7.84
CA VAL A 8 5.83 -1.50 8.37
C VAL A 8 5.81 -0.10 8.98
N THR A 9 6.06 -0.02 10.29
CA THR A 9 6.05 1.25 11.03
C THR A 9 7.44 1.64 11.49
N TYR A 10 7.69 2.95 11.61
CA TYR A 10 8.91 3.52 12.16
C TYR A 10 8.60 4.86 12.82
N LYS A 11 8.50 4.86 14.16
CA LYS A 11 8.20 6.06 14.96
C LYS A 11 6.90 6.77 14.56
N ASN A 12 5.93 6.03 14.05
CA ASN A 12 4.64 6.59 13.67
C ASN A 12 3.87 7.07 14.91
N LYS A 13 3.08 8.12 14.72
CA LYS A 13 2.14 8.58 15.74
C LYS A 13 1.00 7.58 15.86
N LYS A 14 0.50 7.38 17.08
CA LYS A 14 -0.57 6.43 17.37
C LYS A 14 -1.82 6.71 16.54
N GLU A 15 -2.24 7.97 16.48
CA GLU A 15 -3.48 8.40 15.81
C GLU A 15 -3.49 8.07 14.31
N ILE A 16 -2.31 8.14 13.67
CA ILE A 16 -2.16 7.81 12.24
C ILE A 16 -2.27 6.30 12.04
N LEU A 17 -1.56 5.53 12.86
CA LEU A 17 -1.56 4.08 12.77
C LEU A 17 -2.94 3.49 13.15
N ASP A 18 -3.60 4.06 14.17
CA ASP A 18 -4.96 3.67 14.58
C ASP A 18 -5.93 3.77 13.40
N ALA A 19 -5.91 4.88 12.66
CA ALA A 19 -6.81 5.07 11.52
C ALA A 19 -6.62 4.01 10.42
N THR A 20 -5.36 3.58 10.18
CA THR A 20 -5.07 2.50 9.24
C THR A 20 -5.55 1.15 9.77
N VAL A 21 -5.21 0.83 11.02
CA VAL A 21 -5.57 -0.44 11.66
C VAL A 21 -7.08 -0.60 11.77
N GLU A 22 -7.78 0.39 12.30
CA GLU A 22 -9.24 0.38 12.45
C GLU A 22 -9.95 0.24 11.11
N SER A 23 -9.52 0.99 10.09
CA SER A 23 -10.15 0.92 8.77
C SER A 23 -9.91 -0.43 8.07
N PHE A 24 -8.75 -1.06 8.26
CA PHE A 24 -8.50 -2.40 7.75
C PHE A 24 -9.32 -3.47 8.48
N LEU A 25 -9.44 -3.36 9.80
CA LEU A 25 -10.19 -4.32 10.61
C LEU A 25 -11.72 -4.17 10.52
N ASN A 26 -12.20 -3.07 9.93
CA ASN A 26 -13.63 -2.81 9.72
C ASN A 26 -14.16 -3.58 8.50
N THR A 27 -14.12 -4.91 8.58
CA THR A 27 -14.57 -5.85 7.55
C THR A 27 -15.11 -7.11 8.20
N ASP A 28 -16.06 -7.78 7.53
CA ASP A 28 -16.62 -9.08 7.92
C ASP A 28 -15.77 -10.25 7.39
N LEU A 29 -14.75 -9.99 6.58
CA LEU A 29 -13.85 -11.03 6.08
C LEU A 29 -12.97 -11.59 7.21
N ASP A 30 -12.57 -12.85 7.08
CA ASP A 30 -11.56 -13.47 7.95
C ASP A 30 -10.16 -12.89 7.62
N VAL A 31 -9.76 -11.86 8.39
CA VAL A 31 -8.54 -11.08 8.15
C VAL A 31 -7.51 -11.22 9.27
N ARG A 32 -6.25 -10.98 8.94
CA ARG A 32 -5.14 -10.85 9.89
C ARG A 32 -4.21 -9.71 9.52
N LEU A 33 -3.82 -8.93 10.52
CA LEU A 33 -2.93 -7.79 10.35
C LEU A 33 -1.62 -8.04 11.10
N TYR A 34 -0.51 -7.83 10.42
CA TYR A 34 0.84 -7.86 10.99
C TYR A 34 1.42 -6.45 11.03
N ILE A 35 1.83 -6.00 12.20
CA ILE A 35 2.50 -4.71 12.39
C ILE A 35 3.98 -5.00 12.68
N VAL A 36 4.84 -4.70 11.70
CA VAL A 36 6.29 -4.86 11.80
C VAL A 36 6.90 -3.52 12.20
N ASP A 37 7.39 -3.44 13.42
CA ASP A 37 7.95 -2.21 13.98
C ASP A 37 9.48 -2.17 13.80
N ASN A 38 9.93 -1.29 12.94
CA ASN A 38 11.32 -0.99 12.66
C ASN A 38 11.90 0.09 13.60
N SER A 39 11.15 0.54 14.60
CA SER A 39 11.58 1.57 15.56
C SER A 39 12.72 1.07 16.44
N PRO A 40 13.58 1.97 16.97
CA PRO A 40 14.72 1.58 17.83
C PRO A 40 14.30 1.23 19.27
N LYS A 41 13.02 1.39 19.60
CA LYS A 41 12.47 1.08 20.92
C LYS A 41 11.10 0.45 20.77
N ASP A 42 10.85 -0.58 21.54
CA ASP A 42 9.58 -1.32 21.59
C ASP A 42 8.55 -0.55 22.45
N THR A 43 7.98 0.50 21.89
CA THR A 43 7.06 1.39 22.60
C THR A 43 5.60 1.18 22.25
N ILE A 44 5.31 0.43 21.18
CA ILE A 44 3.95 0.28 20.65
C ILE A 44 3.37 -1.12 20.82
N ARG A 45 4.10 -2.06 21.44
CA ARG A 45 3.70 -3.47 21.63
C ARG A 45 2.28 -3.65 22.16
N ASN A 46 1.87 -2.80 23.08
CA ASN A 46 0.57 -2.93 23.76
C ASN A 46 -0.49 -1.97 23.22
N TRP A 47 -0.29 -1.40 22.02
CA TRP A 47 -1.27 -0.49 21.45
C TRP A 47 -2.52 -1.22 20.95
N TYR A 48 -2.37 -2.46 20.49
CA TYR A 48 -3.45 -3.23 19.91
C TYR A 48 -3.64 -4.55 20.65
N THR A 49 -4.88 -4.82 21.05
CA THR A 49 -5.29 -6.04 21.76
C THR A 49 -6.27 -6.89 20.95
N ASP A 50 -6.66 -6.44 19.74
CA ASP A 50 -7.51 -7.21 18.84
C ASP A 50 -6.78 -8.50 18.45
N PRO A 51 -7.41 -9.69 18.62
CA PRO A 51 -6.76 -10.97 18.33
C PRO A 51 -6.39 -11.15 16.85
N ARG A 52 -6.93 -10.32 15.96
CA ARG A 52 -6.58 -10.29 14.54
C ARG A 52 -5.29 -9.53 14.24
N VAL A 53 -4.71 -8.83 15.24
CA VAL A 53 -3.47 -8.06 15.10
C VAL A 53 -2.31 -8.79 15.74
N GLU A 54 -1.24 -9.02 14.98
CA GLU A 54 0.03 -9.55 15.47
C GLU A 54 1.12 -8.47 15.36
N TYR A 55 1.76 -8.15 16.47
CA TYR A 55 2.85 -7.18 16.54
C TYR A 55 4.20 -7.87 16.54
N ILE A 56 5.11 -7.39 15.71
CA ILE A 56 6.48 -7.90 15.56
C ILE A 56 7.47 -6.75 15.72
N PHE A 57 8.27 -6.78 16.78
CA PHE A 57 9.34 -5.83 16.98
C PHE A 57 10.62 -6.31 16.28
N ASN A 58 11.18 -5.49 15.40
CA ASN A 58 12.33 -5.84 14.58
C ASN A 58 13.67 -5.34 15.15
N ASP A 59 13.63 -4.51 16.19
CA ASP A 59 14.80 -3.91 16.90
C ASP A 59 15.82 -3.20 15.99
N LYS A 60 15.44 -2.92 14.75
CA LYS A 60 16.26 -2.19 13.76
C LYS A 60 15.43 -1.73 12.57
N ASN A 61 15.86 -0.67 11.93
CA ASN A 61 15.26 -0.22 10.69
C ASN A 61 15.89 -0.95 9.49
N VAL A 62 15.18 -1.96 9.00
CA VAL A 62 15.58 -2.71 7.79
C VAL A 62 15.00 -2.11 6.51
N GLY A 63 14.22 -1.02 6.62
CA GLY A 63 13.52 -0.39 5.52
C GLY A 63 12.15 -1.03 5.22
N PHE A 64 11.39 -0.40 4.33
CA PHE A 64 10.01 -0.75 4.01
C PHE A 64 9.89 -2.18 3.44
N GLY A 65 10.53 -2.43 2.30
CA GLY A 65 10.41 -3.72 1.61
C GLY A 65 10.93 -4.91 2.42
N ALA A 66 12.06 -4.73 3.13
CA ALA A 66 12.59 -5.79 3.98
C ALA A 66 11.70 -6.05 5.20
N GLY A 67 11.04 -5.01 5.74
CA GLY A 67 10.05 -5.17 6.80
C GLY A 67 8.87 -6.02 6.36
N HIS A 68 8.26 -5.73 5.21
CA HIS A 68 7.18 -6.56 4.64
C HIS A 68 7.64 -8.00 4.35
N ASN A 69 8.87 -8.18 3.90
CA ASN A 69 9.43 -9.49 3.61
C ASN A 69 9.54 -10.40 4.85
N ILE A 70 9.50 -9.87 6.07
CA ILE A 70 9.42 -10.68 7.30
C ILE A 70 8.13 -11.52 7.29
N ILE A 71 7.04 -10.94 6.79
CA ILE A 71 5.75 -11.63 6.68
C ILE A 71 5.68 -12.43 5.39
N LEU A 72 6.03 -11.83 4.25
CA LEU A 72 5.89 -12.44 2.93
C LEU A 72 6.69 -13.75 2.74
N LYS A 73 7.77 -13.93 3.49
CA LYS A 73 8.59 -15.16 3.46
C LYS A 73 8.04 -16.30 4.33
N ASP A 74 7.08 -16.01 5.19
CA ASP A 74 6.44 -17.01 6.04
C ASP A 74 5.04 -17.33 5.52
N SER A 75 4.93 -18.38 4.73
CA SER A 75 3.66 -18.79 4.12
C SER A 75 2.56 -19.09 5.14
N SER A 76 2.91 -19.44 6.39
CA SER A 76 1.93 -19.67 7.46
C SER A 76 1.21 -18.40 7.92
N LYS A 77 1.79 -17.23 7.62
CA LYS A 77 1.26 -15.91 7.94
C LYS A 77 0.38 -15.32 6.82
N LEU A 78 0.40 -15.92 5.64
CA LEU A 78 -0.29 -15.38 4.48
C LEU A 78 -1.71 -15.94 4.37
N GLY A 79 -2.65 -15.05 4.03
CA GLY A 79 -3.97 -15.41 3.54
C GLY A 79 -3.93 -15.78 2.05
N THR A 80 -5.11 -16.07 1.49
CA THR A 80 -5.26 -16.24 0.04
C THR A 80 -4.75 -15.00 -0.70
N TYR A 81 -5.02 -13.83 -0.13
CA TYR A 81 -4.49 -12.54 -0.60
C TYR A 81 -3.74 -11.83 0.52
N HIS A 82 -2.71 -11.07 0.14
CA HIS A 82 -1.92 -10.28 1.08
C HIS A 82 -1.85 -8.81 0.67
N LEU A 83 -2.20 -7.91 1.59
CA LEU A 83 -2.10 -6.48 1.38
C LEU A 83 -0.79 -5.94 1.98
N VAL A 84 -0.04 -5.20 1.18
CA VAL A 84 1.12 -4.42 1.62
C VAL A 84 0.63 -3.01 1.88
N LEU A 85 0.60 -2.59 3.15
CA LEU A 85 -0.04 -1.35 3.57
C LEU A 85 0.97 -0.32 4.09
N ASN A 86 0.81 0.92 3.67
CA ASN A 86 1.47 2.05 4.32
C ASN A 86 0.80 2.33 5.68
N PRO A 87 1.55 2.84 6.67
CA PRO A 87 1.02 3.08 8.03
C PRO A 87 0.07 4.28 8.13
N ASP A 88 -0.16 5.01 7.04
CA ASP A 88 -0.89 6.28 6.98
C ASP A 88 -2.05 6.27 5.96
N ILE A 89 -2.51 5.09 5.56
CA ILE A 89 -3.68 4.95 4.67
C ILE A 89 -4.95 4.72 5.48
N ARG A 90 -6.10 5.01 4.85
CA ARG A 90 -7.41 4.72 5.41
C ARG A 90 -8.31 4.16 4.33
N PHE A 91 -8.98 3.06 4.64
CA PHE A 91 -10.00 2.45 3.78
C PHE A 91 -11.39 3.01 4.11
N GLU A 92 -12.19 3.25 3.10
CA GLU A 92 -13.63 3.39 3.25
C GLU A 92 -14.27 2.01 3.44
N GLY A 93 -15.48 1.96 4.03
CA GLY A 93 -16.19 0.70 4.23
C GLY A 93 -16.46 -0.01 2.90
N GLY A 94 -16.24 -1.33 2.87
CA GLY A 94 -16.46 -2.19 1.71
C GLY A 94 -15.32 -2.25 0.70
N VAL A 95 -14.23 -1.48 0.89
CA VAL A 95 -13.08 -1.49 -0.04
C VAL A 95 -12.34 -2.83 0.03
N ILE A 96 -12.12 -3.38 1.22
CA ILE A 96 -11.40 -4.66 1.39
C ILE A 96 -12.20 -5.80 0.75
N GLU A 97 -13.51 -5.83 0.96
CA GLU A 97 -14.43 -6.79 0.35
C GLU A 97 -14.43 -6.67 -1.18
N SER A 98 -14.47 -5.44 -1.69
CA SER A 98 -14.45 -5.18 -3.12
C SER A 98 -13.16 -5.66 -3.78
N LEU A 99 -12.01 -5.43 -3.14
CA LEU A 99 -10.71 -5.94 -3.61
C LEU A 99 -10.68 -7.46 -3.57
N TYR A 100 -11.17 -8.08 -2.49
CA TYR A 100 -11.24 -9.52 -2.37
C TYR A 100 -12.10 -10.14 -3.49
N HIS A 101 -13.31 -9.64 -3.72
CA HIS A 101 -14.20 -10.15 -4.77
C HIS A 101 -13.60 -9.92 -6.16
N PHE A 102 -12.99 -8.74 -6.41
CA PHE A 102 -12.32 -8.48 -7.66
C PHE A 102 -11.23 -9.53 -7.96
N MET A 103 -10.40 -9.88 -6.99
CA MET A 103 -9.36 -10.89 -7.15
C MET A 103 -9.92 -12.31 -7.28
N GLU A 104 -11.07 -12.59 -6.64
CA GLU A 104 -11.76 -13.88 -6.82
C GLU A 104 -12.31 -14.04 -8.24
N ASP A 105 -12.88 -12.97 -8.80
CA ASP A 105 -13.48 -12.97 -10.14
C ASP A 105 -12.42 -12.89 -11.26
N ASN A 106 -11.20 -12.43 -10.96
CA ASN A 106 -10.15 -12.18 -11.93
C ASN A 106 -8.85 -12.94 -11.59
N LYS A 107 -8.87 -14.26 -11.69
CA LYS A 107 -7.74 -15.14 -11.31
C LYS A 107 -6.45 -14.97 -12.12
N ASN A 108 -6.50 -14.26 -13.24
CA ASN A 108 -5.35 -13.88 -14.06
C ASN A 108 -4.67 -12.60 -13.57
N VAL A 109 -5.26 -11.88 -12.61
CA VAL A 109 -4.68 -10.67 -12.02
C VAL A 109 -3.73 -11.06 -10.89
N GLY A 110 -2.48 -10.64 -10.99
CA GLY A 110 -1.46 -10.92 -9.96
C GLY A 110 -1.40 -9.87 -8.85
N ASN A 111 -1.83 -8.64 -9.13
CA ASN A 111 -1.82 -7.53 -8.16
C ASN A 111 -2.89 -6.50 -8.56
N CYS A 112 -3.54 -5.90 -7.57
CA CYS A 112 -4.45 -4.78 -7.78
C CYS A 112 -4.28 -3.72 -6.70
N ILE A 113 -4.70 -2.49 -6.99
CA ILE A 113 -4.74 -1.38 -6.05
C ILE A 113 -6.05 -0.60 -6.26
N PRO A 114 -6.75 -0.18 -5.20
CA PRO A 114 -7.92 0.65 -5.36
C PRO A 114 -7.54 2.06 -5.80
N GLN A 115 -8.53 2.84 -6.21
CA GLN A 115 -8.33 4.27 -6.40
C GLN A 115 -7.95 4.91 -5.06
N VAL A 116 -6.87 5.70 -5.08
CA VAL A 116 -6.39 6.42 -3.88
C VAL A 116 -6.60 7.89 -4.06
N VAL A 117 -7.09 8.55 -3.01
CA VAL A 117 -7.32 9.99 -2.96
C VAL A 117 -6.58 10.60 -1.77
N TYR A 118 -6.23 11.87 -1.91
CA TYR A 118 -5.74 12.67 -0.78
C TYR A 118 -6.88 13.00 0.20
N PRO A 119 -6.58 13.40 1.45
CA PRO A 119 -7.60 13.81 2.41
C PRO A 119 -8.52 14.94 1.93
N ASN A 120 -8.08 15.75 0.96
CA ASN A 120 -8.87 16.80 0.33
C ASN A 120 -9.77 16.30 -0.81
N GLY A 121 -9.78 14.97 -1.07
CA GLY A 121 -10.55 14.35 -2.14
C GLY A 121 -9.90 14.37 -3.52
N GLU A 122 -8.71 14.97 -3.66
CA GLU A 122 -7.99 14.95 -4.93
C GLU A 122 -7.40 13.56 -5.22
N LEU A 123 -7.45 13.15 -6.50
CA LEU A 123 -6.94 11.87 -6.95
C LEU A 123 -5.42 11.79 -6.79
N GLN A 124 -4.93 10.71 -6.19
CA GLN A 124 -3.53 10.31 -6.25
C GLN A 124 -3.25 9.51 -7.53
N TYR A 125 -2.38 10.02 -8.37
CA TYR A 125 -1.96 9.33 -9.58
C TYR A 125 -0.88 8.30 -9.23
N ILE A 126 -1.28 7.08 -8.90
CA ILE A 126 -0.39 5.99 -8.46
C ILE A 126 -0.09 4.97 -9.56
N CYS A 127 -0.85 4.97 -10.65
CA CYS A 127 -0.56 4.16 -11.83
C CYS A 127 0.61 4.77 -12.61
N ARG A 128 1.55 3.94 -13.05
CA ARG A 128 2.77 4.40 -13.70
C ARG A 128 3.04 3.63 -14.98
N LEU A 129 3.52 4.34 -15.99
CA LEU A 129 4.22 3.71 -17.11
C LEU A 129 5.63 3.31 -16.69
N LEU A 130 6.20 2.33 -17.38
CA LEU A 130 7.63 2.05 -17.22
C LEU A 130 8.43 3.26 -17.73
N PRO A 131 9.35 3.82 -16.95
CA PRO A 131 10.16 4.95 -17.36
C PRO A 131 11.11 4.55 -18.49
N THR A 132 11.24 5.38 -19.51
CA THR A 132 12.26 5.19 -20.54
C THR A 132 13.59 5.82 -20.10
N PRO A 133 14.76 5.37 -20.63
CA PRO A 133 16.03 6.03 -20.37
C PRO A 133 16.00 7.53 -20.70
N MET A 134 15.26 7.92 -21.73
CA MET A 134 15.11 9.32 -22.12
C MET A 134 14.34 10.13 -21.07
N ASP A 135 13.31 9.56 -20.43
CA ASP A 135 12.57 10.22 -19.34
C ASP A 135 13.51 10.56 -18.17
N TRP A 136 14.45 9.65 -17.87
CA TRP A 136 15.48 9.88 -16.83
C TRP A 136 16.42 11.00 -17.21
N ILE A 137 16.95 11.00 -18.44
CA ILE A 137 17.86 12.04 -18.94
C ILE A 137 17.17 13.41 -18.90
N ILE A 138 15.94 13.49 -19.39
CA ILE A 138 15.19 14.75 -19.42
C ILE A 138 14.92 15.25 -18.00
N ARG A 139 14.54 14.37 -17.08
CA ARG A 139 14.30 14.75 -15.67
C ARG A 139 15.55 15.27 -14.97
N MET A 140 16.74 14.69 -15.27
CA MET A 140 18.00 15.08 -14.64
C MET A 140 18.57 16.39 -15.23
N PHE A 141 18.55 16.54 -16.57
CA PHE A 141 19.33 17.55 -17.26
C PHE A 141 18.52 18.72 -17.84
N ILE A 142 17.22 18.57 -18.05
CA ILE A 142 16.40 19.63 -18.65
C ILE A 142 15.66 20.41 -17.56
N PRO A 143 15.99 21.70 -17.33
CA PRO A 143 15.36 22.51 -16.28
C PRO A 143 13.99 23.07 -16.67
N LEU A 144 13.47 22.78 -17.87
CA LEU A 144 12.23 23.33 -18.40
C LEU A 144 11.01 22.67 -17.73
N LYS A 145 10.36 23.39 -16.80
CA LYS A 145 9.18 22.93 -16.03
C LYS A 145 8.04 22.42 -16.93
N ARG A 146 7.83 23.02 -18.11
CA ARG A 146 6.78 22.57 -19.06
C ARG A 146 7.02 21.15 -19.58
N ILE A 147 8.29 20.85 -19.93
CA ILE A 147 8.68 19.53 -20.46
C ILE A 147 8.56 18.48 -19.35
N LYS A 148 9.10 18.80 -18.16
CA LYS A 148 8.97 17.90 -16.99
C LYS A 148 7.51 17.58 -16.70
N ARG A 149 6.63 18.60 -16.65
CA ARG A 149 5.19 18.39 -16.40
C ARG A 149 4.53 17.47 -17.44
N LYS A 150 4.90 17.60 -18.73
CA LYS A 150 4.38 16.73 -19.80
C LYS A 150 4.83 15.27 -19.60
N ILE A 151 6.11 15.07 -19.24
CA ILE A 151 6.66 13.74 -18.98
C ILE A 151 6.02 13.14 -17.71
N ASP A 152 5.90 13.91 -16.63
CA ASP A 152 5.26 13.46 -15.40
C ASP A 152 3.81 13.09 -15.65
N SER A 153 3.05 13.91 -16.39
CA SER A 153 1.66 13.63 -16.76
C SER A 153 1.52 12.33 -17.54
N ARG A 154 2.43 12.06 -18.48
CA ARG A 154 2.46 10.80 -19.23
C ARG A 154 2.87 9.63 -18.32
N TYR A 155 3.92 9.79 -17.54
CA TYR A 155 4.42 8.77 -16.62
C TYR A 155 3.37 8.37 -15.58
N GLU A 156 2.61 9.34 -15.08
CA GLU A 156 1.51 9.17 -14.12
C GLU A 156 0.19 8.76 -14.78
N MET A 157 0.20 8.41 -16.05
CA MET A 157 -0.97 7.96 -16.80
C MET A 157 -2.19 8.91 -16.67
N ARG A 158 -1.96 10.23 -16.54
CA ARG A 158 -3.04 11.22 -16.37
C ARG A 158 -3.96 11.36 -17.58
N PHE A 159 -3.64 10.67 -18.67
CA PHE A 159 -4.46 10.59 -19.88
C PHE A 159 -5.53 9.50 -19.83
N THR A 160 -5.52 8.66 -18.78
CA THR A 160 -6.47 7.58 -18.57
C THR A 160 -7.62 8.00 -17.65
N ASP A 161 -8.73 7.29 -17.74
CA ASP A 161 -9.86 7.45 -16.81
C ASP A 161 -9.65 6.58 -15.57
N TYR A 162 -9.15 7.18 -14.50
CA TYR A 162 -8.93 6.52 -13.21
C TYR A 162 -10.20 6.04 -12.51
N LYS A 163 -11.39 6.29 -13.07
CA LYS A 163 -12.67 5.78 -12.52
C LYS A 163 -13.03 4.40 -13.08
N GLN A 164 -12.22 3.88 -14.00
CA GLN A 164 -12.43 2.57 -14.60
C GLN A 164 -11.31 1.60 -14.20
N ILE A 165 -11.65 0.32 -14.17
CA ILE A 165 -10.65 -0.75 -14.01
C ILE A 165 -9.76 -0.74 -15.24
N MET A 166 -8.46 -0.75 -15.07
CA MET A 166 -7.49 -0.75 -16.15
C MET A 166 -6.25 -1.55 -15.80
N ASP A 167 -5.68 -2.17 -16.80
CA ASP A 167 -4.36 -2.78 -16.70
C ASP A 167 -3.26 -1.71 -16.73
N VAL A 168 -2.31 -1.83 -15.82
CA VAL A 168 -1.21 -0.87 -15.71
C VAL A 168 0.13 -1.57 -15.63
N PRO A 169 1.19 -1.04 -16.27
CA PRO A 169 2.51 -1.66 -16.27
C PRO A 169 3.18 -1.65 -14.89
N PHE A 170 2.87 -0.65 -14.04
CA PHE A 170 3.49 -0.51 -12.73
C PHE A 170 2.57 0.25 -11.77
N LEU A 171 2.41 -0.28 -10.57
CA LEU A 171 1.71 0.34 -9.45
C LEU A 171 2.73 0.96 -8.48
N ALA A 172 2.58 2.23 -8.19
CA ALA A 172 3.39 2.91 -7.18
C ALA A 172 2.64 2.86 -5.84
N GLY A 173 3.27 2.32 -4.82
CA GLY A 173 2.80 2.29 -3.44
C GLY A 173 3.73 3.08 -2.53
#